data_0af19865385b4ca57d5facfa1b8ee9cd
#
_entry.id   0af19865385b4ca57d5facfa1b8ee9cd
#
_cell.length_a   1.000
_cell.length_b   1.000
_cell.length_c   1.000
_cell.angle_alpha   90.00
_cell.angle_beta   90.00
_cell.angle_gamma   90.00
#
_symmetry.space_group_name_H-M   'P 1'
#
loop_
_entity.id
_entity.type
_entity.pdbx_description
1 polymer ?
#
loop_
_entity_poly.entity_id
_entity_poly.type
_entity_poly.pdbx_seq_one_letter_code
_entity_poly.pdbx_strand_id
1 'polypeptide(L)'
;VGGAPVAGKIAEILGVEAGSSEKQVAFVKCAGTCDVAANKYHYVGEMDCRRAAMVPGRGEKACSYGCLGLGSCVEVCQFGALSIQNGVAKVDRDKCVACGQCVATCPNHVIDLIPYSSAYAVQCSSKDKGKAVMEVCQSGCIGCGLCVRQCEFGAVTLEDNIAVIDGTKCQGCGKCAEKCPKKVIHAQQ
;
A
#
# COMPACT_ATOMS: atom_id res chain seq x y z
N VAL A 1 -8.64 -12.09 -14.20
CA VAL A 1 -9.87 -12.64 -14.77
C VAL A 1 -9.58 -14.09 -15.19
N GLY A 2 -10.39 -15.07 -14.73
CA GLY A 2 -10.23 -16.49 -15.05
C GLY A 2 -9.56 -17.34 -13.98
N GLY A 3 -8.62 -16.81 -13.20
CA GLY A 3 -7.98 -17.51 -12.07
C GLY A 3 -7.36 -18.87 -12.37
N ALA A 4 -7.05 -19.63 -11.33
CA ALA A 4 -6.42 -20.95 -11.43
C ALA A 4 -7.17 -21.98 -12.32
N PRO A 5 -8.53 -22.02 -12.37
CA PRO A 5 -9.23 -22.96 -13.24
C PRO A 5 -8.99 -22.72 -14.72
N VAL A 6 -8.87 -21.45 -15.15
CA VAL A 6 -8.60 -21.11 -16.55
C VAL A 6 -7.13 -21.34 -16.89
N ALA A 7 -6.22 -20.99 -15.97
CA ALA A 7 -4.80 -21.29 -16.14
C ALA A 7 -4.54 -22.80 -16.27
N GLY A 8 -5.23 -23.63 -15.49
CA GLY A 8 -5.16 -25.09 -15.60
C GLY A 8 -5.59 -25.62 -16.97
N LYS A 9 -6.72 -25.14 -17.50
CA LYS A 9 -7.21 -25.51 -18.83
C LYS A 9 -6.25 -25.08 -19.97
N ILE A 10 -5.67 -23.87 -19.84
CA ILE A 10 -4.69 -23.40 -20.83
C ILE A 10 -3.42 -24.25 -20.77
N ALA A 11 -2.94 -24.57 -19.58
CA ALA A 11 -1.76 -25.39 -19.37
C ALA A 11 -1.95 -26.80 -19.94
N GLU A 12 -3.12 -27.39 -19.73
CA GLU A 12 -3.51 -28.69 -20.32
C GLU A 12 -3.49 -28.68 -21.87
N ILE A 13 -4.03 -27.59 -22.45
CA ILE A 13 -4.03 -27.44 -23.93
C ILE A 13 -2.61 -27.23 -24.48
N LEU A 14 -1.76 -26.50 -23.74
CA LEU A 14 -0.40 -26.19 -24.18
C LEU A 14 0.63 -27.27 -23.79
N GLY A 15 0.23 -28.30 -23.03
CA GLY A 15 1.12 -29.35 -22.55
C GLY A 15 2.21 -28.86 -21.58
N VAL A 16 1.94 -27.79 -20.83
CA VAL A 16 2.84 -27.23 -19.85
C VAL A 16 2.22 -27.31 -18.45
N GLU A 17 3.02 -27.36 -17.40
CA GLU A 17 2.49 -27.29 -16.04
C GLU A 17 1.95 -25.89 -15.75
N ALA A 18 0.71 -25.79 -15.25
CA ALA A 18 0.17 -24.54 -14.74
C ALA A 18 0.95 -24.16 -13.49
N GLY A 19 1.84 -23.16 -13.58
CA GLY A 19 2.49 -22.59 -12.41
C GLY A 19 1.42 -22.13 -11.43
N SER A 20 1.51 -22.55 -10.17
CA SER A 20 0.64 -22.05 -9.09
C SER A 20 0.99 -20.59 -8.81
N SER A 21 0.33 -19.66 -9.49
CA SER A 21 0.46 -18.26 -9.14
C SER A 21 -0.40 -17.98 -7.91
N GLU A 22 0.22 -17.59 -6.82
CA GLU A 22 -0.49 -17.15 -5.62
C GLU A 22 -1.41 -15.96 -5.95
N LYS A 23 -2.66 -16.00 -5.44
CA LYS A 23 -3.61 -14.89 -5.59
C LYS A 23 -2.98 -13.61 -5.05
N GLN A 24 -2.93 -12.57 -5.87
CA GLN A 24 -2.47 -11.25 -5.45
C GLN A 24 -3.63 -10.29 -5.23
N VAL A 25 -3.38 -9.20 -4.53
CA VAL A 25 -4.33 -8.13 -4.26
C VAL A 25 -3.60 -6.79 -4.21
N ALA A 26 -4.26 -5.74 -4.66
CA ALA A 26 -3.73 -4.39 -4.52
C ALA A 26 -3.67 -3.99 -3.03
N PHE A 27 -2.60 -3.30 -2.67
CA PHE A 27 -2.36 -2.81 -1.32
C PHE A 27 -1.91 -1.35 -1.36
N VAL A 28 -2.52 -0.51 -0.51
CA VAL A 28 -2.20 0.92 -0.43
C VAL A 28 -1.20 1.17 0.69
N LYS A 29 0.02 1.55 0.35
CA LYS A 29 1.12 1.87 1.28
C LYS A 29 0.98 3.28 1.87
N CYS A 30 -0.18 3.58 2.44
CA CYS A 30 -0.42 4.85 3.11
C CYS A 30 -1.52 4.72 4.17
N ALA A 31 -1.20 5.08 5.41
CA ALA A 31 -2.15 5.22 6.52
C ALA A 31 -2.42 6.69 6.87
N GLY A 32 -1.92 7.63 6.07
CA GLY A 32 -2.04 9.09 6.30
C GLY A 32 -3.42 9.62 5.92
N THR A 33 -4.43 9.32 6.75
CA THR A 33 -5.79 9.88 6.64
C THR A 33 -5.78 11.38 6.92
N CYS A 34 -6.91 12.06 6.65
CA CYS A 34 -7.05 13.50 6.93
C CYS A 34 -6.86 13.85 8.41
N ASP A 35 -7.10 12.89 9.33
CA ASP A 35 -6.97 13.13 10.77
C ASP A 35 -5.52 13.11 11.26
N VAL A 36 -4.62 12.41 10.54
CA VAL A 36 -3.26 12.13 11.01
C VAL A 36 -2.17 12.69 10.10
N ALA A 37 -2.50 13.06 8.87
CA ALA A 37 -1.60 13.71 7.92
C ALA A 37 -1.82 15.22 7.96
N ALA A 38 -0.76 16.00 8.08
CA ALA A 38 -0.83 17.45 7.98
C ALA A 38 -1.11 17.88 6.54
N ASN A 39 -1.90 18.95 6.38
CA ASN A 39 -2.09 19.63 5.11
C ASN A 39 -1.19 20.87 5.07
N LYS A 40 -0.66 21.18 3.88
CA LYS A 40 0.17 22.38 3.64
C LYS A 40 -0.61 23.53 3.03
N TYR A 41 -1.72 23.23 2.35
CA TYR A 41 -2.67 24.20 1.79
C TYR A 41 -4.00 23.48 1.48
N HIS A 42 -5.03 24.22 1.12
CA HIS A 42 -6.27 23.67 0.62
C HIS A 42 -6.19 23.53 -0.90
N TYR A 43 -6.32 22.31 -1.42
CA TYR A 43 -6.28 22.06 -2.86
C TYR A 43 -7.62 22.44 -3.50
N VAL A 44 -7.57 23.35 -4.46
CA VAL A 44 -8.72 23.71 -5.31
C VAL A 44 -8.36 23.34 -6.74
N GLY A 45 -9.05 22.38 -7.32
CA GLY A 45 -8.77 21.87 -8.65
C GLY A 45 -9.56 20.62 -8.98
N GLU A 46 -9.26 19.99 -10.11
CA GLU A 46 -9.89 18.74 -10.48
C GLU A 46 -9.52 17.62 -9.51
N MET A 47 -10.50 16.78 -9.18
CA MET A 47 -10.34 15.62 -8.30
C MET A 47 -9.64 14.46 -9.03
N ASP A 48 -8.45 14.74 -9.56
CA ASP A 48 -7.59 13.77 -10.25
C ASP A 48 -6.18 13.81 -9.67
N CYS A 49 -5.68 12.64 -9.21
CA CYS A 49 -4.37 12.54 -8.57
C CYS A 49 -3.22 12.89 -9.52
N ARG A 50 -3.33 12.58 -10.82
CA ARG A 50 -2.28 12.86 -11.82
C ARG A 50 -2.14 14.36 -12.05
N ARG A 51 -3.28 15.07 -12.17
CA ARG A 51 -3.29 16.54 -12.31
C ARG A 51 -2.78 17.22 -11.04
N ALA A 52 -3.25 16.79 -9.87
CA ALA A 52 -2.76 17.31 -8.60
C ALA A 52 -1.26 17.04 -8.36
N ALA A 53 -0.70 15.97 -8.91
CA ALA A 53 0.72 15.68 -8.83
C ALA A 53 1.58 16.61 -9.71
N MET A 54 1.01 17.25 -10.72
CA MET A 54 1.71 18.17 -11.64
C MET A 54 1.77 19.62 -11.12
N VAL A 55 0.88 20.01 -10.21
CA VAL A 55 0.90 21.37 -9.65
C VAL A 55 2.02 21.52 -8.60
N PRO A 56 2.54 22.75 -8.40
CA PRO A 56 3.49 23.03 -7.34
C PRO A 56 2.95 22.55 -5.98
N GLY A 57 3.75 21.76 -5.27
CA GLY A 57 3.36 21.19 -3.99
C GLY A 57 2.64 19.83 -4.07
N ARG A 58 2.22 19.33 -5.24
CA ARG A 58 1.72 17.96 -5.42
C ARG A 58 0.54 17.57 -4.50
N GLY A 59 -0.54 18.34 -4.55
CA GLY A 59 -1.72 18.09 -3.73
C GLY A 59 -1.63 18.65 -2.32
N GLU A 60 -2.69 18.50 -1.55
CA GLU A 60 -2.94 19.16 -0.27
C GLU A 60 -2.06 18.67 0.88
N LYS A 61 -1.83 17.35 0.97
CA LYS A 61 -1.08 16.75 2.08
C LYS A 61 0.39 17.17 2.10
N ALA A 62 0.93 17.40 3.29
CA ALA A 62 2.33 17.77 3.49
C ALA A 62 3.30 16.65 3.13
N CYS A 63 2.90 15.37 3.28
CA CYS A 63 3.68 14.22 2.89
C CYS A 63 3.76 14.10 1.36
N SER A 64 4.98 14.16 0.80
CA SER A 64 5.22 14.06 -0.65
C SER A 64 5.07 12.65 -1.22
N TYR A 65 5.10 11.63 -0.36
CA TYR A 65 5.03 10.22 -0.74
C TYR A 65 3.65 9.60 -0.54
N GLY A 66 2.74 10.28 0.15
CA GLY A 66 1.47 9.72 0.58
C GLY A 66 0.41 9.65 -0.53
N CYS A 67 -0.68 8.98 -0.22
CA CYS A 67 -1.88 8.99 -1.06
C CYS A 67 -2.48 10.40 -1.12
N LEU A 68 -2.74 10.91 -2.33
CA LEU A 68 -3.35 12.23 -2.54
C LEU A 68 -4.85 12.24 -2.21
N GLY A 69 -5.51 11.07 -2.23
CA GLY A 69 -6.90 10.94 -1.82
C GLY A 69 -7.94 11.41 -2.84
N LEU A 70 -7.55 11.74 -4.08
CA LEU A 70 -8.43 12.34 -5.10
C LEU A 70 -9.13 11.32 -6.01
N GLY A 71 -8.89 10.01 -5.84
CA GLY A 71 -9.75 8.97 -6.42
C GLY A 71 -9.38 8.45 -7.81
N SER A 72 -8.30 8.88 -8.49
CA SER A 72 -7.96 8.38 -9.83
C SER A 72 -7.81 6.85 -9.91
N CYS A 73 -7.37 6.19 -8.82
CA CYS A 73 -7.31 4.73 -8.74
C CYS A 73 -8.70 4.08 -8.62
N VAL A 74 -9.69 4.80 -8.06
CA VAL A 74 -11.08 4.35 -7.94
C VAL A 74 -11.75 4.38 -9.31
N GLU A 75 -11.54 5.45 -10.07
CA GLU A 75 -12.12 5.64 -11.42
C GLU A 75 -11.70 4.54 -12.40
N VAL A 76 -10.43 4.11 -12.34
CA VAL A 76 -9.92 3.06 -13.24
C VAL A 76 -10.25 1.65 -12.78
N CYS A 77 -10.84 1.47 -11.59
CA CYS A 77 -11.15 0.17 -11.03
C CYS A 77 -12.50 -0.36 -11.57
N GLN A 78 -12.46 -1.19 -12.59
CA GLN A 78 -13.65 -1.80 -13.19
C GLN A 78 -14.39 -2.78 -12.27
N PHE A 79 -13.76 -3.19 -11.17
CA PHE A 79 -14.29 -4.20 -10.24
C PHE A 79 -14.91 -3.60 -8.98
N GLY A 80 -14.91 -2.26 -8.86
CA GLY A 80 -15.42 -1.58 -7.66
C GLY A 80 -14.67 -1.97 -6.37
N ALA A 81 -13.41 -2.40 -6.50
CA ALA A 81 -12.59 -2.86 -5.38
C ALA A 81 -11.89 -1.73 -4.63
N LEU A 82 -12.01 -0.48 -5.07
CA LEU A 82 -11.36 0.68 -4.46
C LEU A 82 -12.38 1.74 -4.06
N SER A 83 -12.13 2.37 -2.93
CA SER A 83 -12.88 3.53 -2.43
C SER A 83 -11.94 4.52 -1.77
N ILE A 84 -12.34 5.80 -1.68
CA ILE A 84 -11.63 6.78 -0.86
C ILE A 84 -12.31 6.85 0.50
N GLN A 85 -11.56 6.62 1.56
CA GLN A 85 -12.00 6.73 2.93
C GLN A 85 -11.07 7.64 3.70
N ASN A 86 -11.62 8.70 4.25
CA ASN A 86 -10.86 9.70 5.01
C ASN A 86 -9.58 10.18 4.30
N GLY A 87 -9.70 10.49 3.00
CA GLY A 87 -8.60 11.00 2.18
C GLY A 87 -7.52 9.98 1.81
N VAL A 88 -7.76 8.68 1.95
CA VAL A 88 -6.86 7.60 1.54
C VAL A 88 -7.62 6.52 0.78
N ALA A 89 -7.02 5.98 -0.27
CA ALA A 89 -7.59 4.85 -0.99
C ALA A 89 -7.59 3.59 -0.10
N LYS A 90 -8.70 2.86 -0.13
CA LYS A 90 -8.86 1.56 0.54
C LYS A 90 -9.23 0.52 -0.50
N VAL A 91 -8.72 -0.68 -0.32
CA VAL A 91 -8.95 -1.83 -1.21
C VAL A 91 -9.87 -2.83 -0.53
N ASP A 92 -10.92 -3.21 -1.22
CA ASP A 92 -11.72 -4.41 -0.91
C ASP A 92 -10.98 -5.61 -1.53
N ARG A 93 -10.38 -6.43 -0.68
CA ARG A 93 -9.53 -7.54 -1.09
C ARG A 93 -10.30 -8.66 -1.78
N ASP A 94 -11.58 -8.81 -1.46
CA ASP A 94 -12.43 -9.87 -2.03
C ASP A 94 -12.83 -9.54 -3.46
N LYS A 95 -13.07 -8.26 -3.75
CA LYS A 95 -13.40 -7.76 -5.09
C LYS A 95 -12.16 -7.56 -5.97
N CYS A 96 -10.97 -7.44 -5.38
CA CYS A 96 -9.75 -7.16 -6.13
C CYS A 96 -9.28 -8.38 -6.92
N VAL A 97 -9.09 -8.19 -8.22
CA VAL A 97 -8.58 -9.22 -9.15
C VAL A 97 -7.12 -8.99 -9.56
N ALA A 98 -6.40 -8.11 -8.88
CA ALA A 98 -4.99 -7.79 -9.14
C ALA A 98 -4.66 -7.39 -10.59
N CYS A 99 -5.57 -6.70 -11.29
CA CYS A 99 -5.38 -6.30 -12.69
C CYS A 99 -4.28 -5.24 -12.89
N GLY A 100 -3.77 -4.60 -11.82
CA GLY A 100 -2.67 -3.64 -11.86
C GLY A 100 -3.04 -2.22 -12.33
N GLN A 101 -4.27 -1.94 -12.79
CA GLN A 101 -4.66 -0.61 -13.31
C GLN A 101 -4.46 0.50 -12.28
N CYS A 102 -4.82 0.28 -11.03
CA CYS A 102 -4.63 1.25 -9.94
C CYS A 102 -3.14 1.50 -9.63
N VAL A 103 -2.28 0.48 -9.76
CA VAL A 103 -0.82 0.61 -9.60
C VAL A 103 -0.25 1.54 -10.68
N ALA A 104 -0.59 1.28 -11.94
CA ALA A 104 -0.14 2.09 -13.09
C ALA A 104 -0.65 3.53 -13.04
N THR A 105 -1.85 3.75 -12.49
CA THR A 105 -2.49 5.07 -12.46
C THR A 105 -1.97 5.95 -11.32
N CYS A 106 -1.43 5.37 -10.24
CA CYS A 106 -1.04 6.12 -9.06
C CYS A 106 0.24 6.96 -9.28
N PRO A 107 0.18 8.31 -9.26
CA PRO A 107 1.35 9.15 -9.55
C PRO A 107 2.41 9.14 -8.43
N ASN A 108 2.02 8.75 -7.20
CA ASN A 108 2.94 8.62 -6.08
C ASN A 108 3.39 7.18 -5.83
N HIS A 109 2.98 6.22 -6.68
CA HIS A 109 3.34 4.80 -6.58
C HIS A 109 3.12 4.20 -5.19
N VAL A 110 1.99 4.58 -4.55
CA VAL A 110 1.63 4.10 -3.20
C VAL A 110 0.80 2.81 -3.23
N ILE A 111 0.54 2.26 -4.41
CA ILE A 111 -0.23 1.02 -4.58
C ILE A 111 0.67 -0.03 -5.17
N ASP A 112 0.80 -1.17 -4.50
CA ASP A 112 1.51 -2.35 -4.99
C ASP A 112 0.58 -3.56 -5.02
N LEU A 113 0.99 -4.61 -5.71
CA LEU A 113 0.36 -5.92 -5.62
C LEU A 113 1.12 -6.75 -4.57
N ILE A 114 0.40 -7.30 -3.61
CA ILE A 114 0.95 -8.19 -2.58
C ILE A 114 0.23 -9.54 -2.61
N PRO A 115 0.85 -10.62 -2.13
CA PRO A 115 0.17 -11.89 -1.94
C PRO A 115 -1.08 -11.74 -1.07
N TYR A 116 -2.17 -12.40 -1.47
CA TYR A 116 -3.41 -12.40 -0.69
C TYR A 116 -3.20 -13.04 0.70
N SER A 117 -2.27 -13.99 0.81
CA SER A 117 -1.89 -14.64 2.06
C SER A 117 -1.06 -13.77 3.01
N SER A 118 -0.59 -12.59 2.57
CA SER A 118 0.21 -11.69 3.42
C SER A 118 -0.54 -11.34 4.70
N ALA A 119 0.00 -11.74 5.85
CA ALA A 119 -0.64 -11.53 7.16
C ALA A 119 -0.52 -10.08 7.64
N TYR A 120 0.62 -9.43 7.42
CA TYR A 120 0.91 -8.05 7.83
C TYR A 120 1.60 -7.28 6.72
N ALA A 121 1.32 -5.98 6.64
CA ALA A 121 1.99 -5.08 5.71
C ALA A 121 2.18 -3.68 6.30
N VAL A 122 3.18 -2.94 5.79
CA VAL A 122 3.54 -1.59 6.25
C VAL A 122 2.79 -0.55 5.40
N GLN A 123 1.94 0.26 6.03
CA GLN A 123 1.16 1.29 5.35
C GLN A 123 1.88 2.66 5.37
N CYS A 124 3.09 2.70 4.85
CA CYS A 124 3.85 3.94 4.63
C CYS A 124 4.78 3.78 3.43
N SER A 125 4.98 4.86 2.68
CA SER A 125 5.94 4.95 1.56
C SER A 125 6.90 6.14 1.69
N SER A 126 6.90 6.85 2.84
CA SER A 126 7.79 8.00 3.05
C SER A 126 9.24 7.56 3.24
N LYS A 127 10.13 8.06 2.39
CA LYS A 127 11.58 7.84 2.49
C LYS A 127 12.29 8.88 3.35
N ASP A 128 11.55 9.83 3.91
CA ASP A 128 12.08 10.88 4.77
C ASP A 128 12.61 10.31 6.09
N LYS A 129 13.51 11.04 6.70
CA LYS A 129 14.01 10.72 8.06
C LYS A 129 12.91 10.93 9.10
N GLY A 130 12.94 10.16 10.17
CA GLY A 130 11.89 10.08 11.17
C GLY A 130 11.39 11.44 11.72
N LYS A 131 12.30 12.45 11.90
CA LYS A 131 11.90 13.79 12.32
C LYS A 131 10.97 14.45 11.31
N ALA A 132 11.35 14.48 10.03
CA ALA A 132 10.54 15.05 8.96
C ALA A 132 9.19 14.31 8.79
N VAL A 133 9.20 12.98 8.94
CA VAL A 133 7.95 12.20 8.93
C VAL A 133 7.02 12.62 10.07
N MET A 134 7.54 12.82 11.29
CA MET A 134 6.73 13.20 12.45
C MET A 134 6.09 14.59 12.30
N GLU A 135 6.72 15.50 11.58
CA GLU A 135 6.19 16.83 11.28
C GLU A 135 4.99 16.81 10.34
N VAL A 136 4.93 15.81 9.43
CA VAL A 136 3.91 15.76 8.36
C VAL A 136 2.87 14.65 8.54
N CYS A 137 3.15 13.61 9.35
CA CYS A 137 2.23 12.49 9.52
C CYS A 137 2.40 11.78 10.87
N GLN A 138 1.31 11.66 11.62
CA GLN A 138 1.33 10.95 12.90
C GLN A 138 1.44 9.43 12.75
N SER A 139 0.96 8.87 11.64
CA SER A 139 0.99 7.44 11.31
C SER A 139 2.09 7.08 10.30
N GLY A 140 3.15 7.90 10.16
CA GLY A 140 4.27 7.64 9.26
C GLY A 140 5.32 6.72 9.88
N CYS A 141 5.98 5.88 9.08
CA CYS A 141 7.13 5.10 9.53
C CYS A 141 8.32 6.04 9.78
N ILE A 142 8.89 5.98 10.98
CA ILE A 142 10.04 6.81 11.40
C ILE A 142 11.39 6.09 11.30
N GLY A 143 11.41 4.88 10.72
CA GLY A 143 12.64 4.11 10.54
C GLY A 143 13.32 3.68 11.85
N CYS A 144 12.60 3.57 12.97
CA CYS A 144 13.18 3.32 14.28
C CYS A 144 13.74 1.90 14.49
N GLY A 145 13.46 0.96 13.62
CA GLY A 145 13.96 -0.42 13.65
C GLY A 145 13.39 -1.30 14.77
N LEU A 146 12.41 -0.84 15.56
CA LEU A 146 11.81 -1.65 16.62
C LEU A 146 11.18 -2.93 16.08
N CYS A 147 10.46 -2.85 14.97
CA CYS A 147 9.85 -4.00 14.31
C CYS A 147 10.88 -5.02 13.80
N VAL A 148 12.04 -4.54 13.34
CA VAL A 148 13.15 -5.42 12.89
C VAL A 148 13.69 -6.22 14.09
N ARG A 149 14.01 -5.53 15.20
CA ARG A 149 14.52 -6.18 16.41
C ARG A 149 13.53 -7.16 17.05
N GLN A 150 12.23 -6.91 16.82
CA GLN A 150 11.18 -7.77 17.40
C GLN A 150 10.83 -8.96 16.52
N CYS A 151 11.29 -9.00 15.28
CA CYS A 151 10.98 -10.10 14.37
C CYS A 151 11.96 -11.26 14.54
N GLU A 152 11.51 -12.35 15.19
CA GLU A 152 12.28 -13.56 15.41
C GLU A 152 12.57 -14.34 14.10
N PHE A 153 11.77 -14.11 13.06
CA PHE A 153 11.87 -14.80 11.77
C PHE A 153 12.72 -14.05 10.74
N GLY A 154 13.29 -12.91 11.11
CA GLY A 154 14.06 -12.08 10.17
C GLY A 154 13.25 -11.59 8.95
N ALA A 155 11.92 -11.56 9.06
CA ALA A 155 11.02 -11.17 7.98
C ALA A 155 10.89 -9.66 7.82
N VAL A 156 11.42 -8.84 8.73
CA VAL A 156 11.31 -7.38 8.69
C VAL A 156 12.68 -6.76 8.50
N THR A 157 12.83 -5.95 7.47
CA THR A 157 14.03 -5.16 7.16
C THR A 157 13.72 -3.67 7.16
N LEU A 158 14.76 -2.83 7.15
CA LEU A 158 14.63 -1.39 6.88
C LEU A 158 15.27 -1.09 5.53
N GLU A 159 14.49 -0.47 4.65
CA GLU A 159 14.94 0.00 3.35
C GLU A 159 14.49 1.46 3.18
N ASP A 160 15.38 2.34 2.79
CA ASP A 160 15.08 3.77 2.60
C ASP A 160 14.29 4.41 3.77
N ASN A 161 14.66 4.13 5.02
CA ASN A 161 13.98 4.57 6.24
C ASN A 161 12.57 3.99 6.47
N ILE A 162 12.14 3.00 5.71
CA ILE A 162 10.83 2.34 5.85
C ILE A 162 11.04 0.89 6.25
N ALA A 163 10.19 0.37 7.13
CA ALA A 163 10.13 -1.06 7.39
C ALA A 163 9.49 -1.78 6.19
N VAL A 164 10.11 -2.87 5.76
CA VAL A 164 9.61 -3.76 4.70
C VAL A 164 9.41 -5.14 5.30
N ILE A 165 8.29 -5.80 4.99
CA ILE A 165 7.98 -7.14 5.46
C ILE A 165 8.08 -8.11 4.28
N ASP A 166 8.98 -9.07 4.40
CA ASP A 166 9.09 -10.20 3.47
C ASP A 166 7.97 -11.21 3.79
N GLY A 167 6.97 -11.26 2.92
CA GLY A 167 5.81 -12.16 3.07
C GLY A 167 6.18 -13.63 3.06
N THR A 168 7.31 -14.02 2.44
CA THR A 168 7.76 -15.42 2.37
C THR A 168 8.32 -15.93 3.70
N LYS A 169 8.86 -15.01 4.53
CA LYS A 169 9.41 -15.30 5.85
C LYS A 169 8.44 -15.00 6.99
N CYS A 170 7.42 -14.19 6.72
CA CYS A 170 6.49 -13.73 7.73
C CYS A 170 5.55 -14.84 8.21
N GLN A 171 5.57 -15.15 9.51
CA GLN A 171 4.70 -16.14 10.13
C GLN A 171 3.40 -15.56 10.71
N GLY A 172 3.09 -14.28 10.46
CA GLY A 172 1.84 -13.67 10.90
C GLY A 172 1.70 -13.46 12.42
N CYS A 173 2.78 -13.49 13.19
CA CYS A 173 2.72 -13.43 14.68
C CYS A 173 2.30 -12.08 15.27
N GLY A 174 2.30 -10.99 14.50
CA GLY A 174 1.84 -9.66 14.91
C GLY A 174 2.78 -8.85 15.82
N LYS A 175 3.86 -9.43 16.36
CA LYS A 175 4.78 -8.74 17.31
C LYS A 175 5.33 -7.41 16.77
N CYS A 176 5.61 -7.33 15.46
CA CYS A 176 6.08 -6.11 14.82
C CYS A 176 5.03 -4.99 14.80
N ALA A 177 3.74 -5.33 14.65
CA ALA A 177 2.63 -4.38 14.68
C ALA A 177 2.37 -3.86 16.10
N GLU A 178 2.38 -4.73 17.11
CA GLU A 178 2.20 -4.36 18.51
C GLU A 178 3.28 -3.40 19.01
N LYS A 179 4.53 -3.64 18.64
CA LYS A 179 5.69 -2.83 19.07
C LYS A 179 5.90 -1.57 18.23
N CYS A 180 5.12 -1.37 17.16
CA CYS A 180 5.24 -0.19 16.32
C CYS A 180 4.68 1.05 17.03
N PRO A 181 5.52 2.07 17.39
CA PRO A 181 5.03 3.26 18.10
C PRO A 181 4.15 4.14 17.23
N LYS A 182 4.26 4.00 15.90
CA LYS A 182 3.46 4.76 14.93
C LYS A 182 2.28 3.95 14.38
N LYS A 183 2.13 2.71 14.82
CA LYS A 183 1.05 1.79 14.41
C LYS A 183 0.84 1.77 12.89
N VAL A 184 1.94 1.72 12.15
CA VAL A 184 1.93 1.77 10.67
C VAL A 184 1.93 0.38 10.04
N ILE A 185 2.04 -0.68 10.85
CA ILE A 185 1.99 -2.08 10.44
C ILE A 185 0.60 -2.61 10.77
N HIS A 186 -0.11 -3.08 9.76
CA HIS A 186 -1.50 -3.53 9.91
C HIS A 186 -1.65 -4.97 9.44
N ALA A 187 -2.55 -5.70 10.13
CA ALA A 187 -3.02 -6.99 9.65
C ALA A 187 -3.78 -6.82 8.32
N GLN A 188 -3.64 -7.79 7.45
CA GLN A 188 -4.21 -7.80 6.09
C GLN A 188 -5.39 -8.78 6.01
N GLN A 189 -6.32 -8.69 6.96
CA GLN A 189 -7.57 -9.48 6.97
C GLN A 189 -8.68 -8.80 6.19
#